data_b7af5bb1d3a738805b68de98866bb0d0
#
_entry.id   b7af5bb1d3a738805b68de98866bb0d0
#
_cell.length_a   1.000
_cell.length_b   1.000
_cell.length_c   1.000
_cell.angle_alpha   90.00
_cell.angle_beta   90.00
_cell.angle_gamma   90.00
#
_symmetry.space_group_name_H-M   'P 1'
#
loop_
_entity.id
_entity.type
_entity.pdbx_description
1 polymer ?
#
loop_
_entity_poly.entity_id
_entity_poly.type
_entity_poly.pdbx_seq_one_letter_code
_entity_poly.pdbx_strand_id
1 'polypeptide(L)'
;MTKSSEFIIAFSALNDQIVAAIADRSFGRVIMLDKARQEMMQDLCLLASDEVDDKLFEFIENCTYQNTQMIEDLELEVEKLTFRNNRFNKAVQAYHN
;
A
#
# COMPACT_ATOMS: atom_id res chain seq x y z
N MET A 1 -17.78 3.58 21.87
CA MET A 1 -16.58 3.89 21.06
C MET A 1 -16.83 5.14 20.23
N THR A 2 -15.80 5.96 20.05
CA THR A 2 -15.87 7.11 19.16
C THR A 2 -15.64 6.64 17.70
N LYS A 3 -16.10 7.43 16.74
CA LYS A 3 -15.85 7.16 15.32
C LYS A 3 -14.35 7.10 15.02
N SER A 4 -13.55 7.94 15.71
CA SER A 4 -12.09 7.93 15.58
C SER A 4 -11.49 6.60 15.99
N SER A 5 -11.95 6.01 17.11
CA SER A 5 -11.47 4.70 17.56
C SER A 5 -11.82 3.60 16.58
N GLU A 6 -13.04 3.61 16.05
CA GLU A 6 -13.48 2.64 15.03
C GLU A 6 -12.64 2.75 13.76
N PHE A 7 -12.35 3.99 13.33
CA PHE A 7 -11.52 4.24 12.16
C PHE A 7 -10.10 3.72 12.36
N ILE A 8 -9.50 3.98 13.52
CA ILE A 8 -8.14 3.51 13.84
C ILE A 8 -8.07 1.99 13.78
N ILE A 9 -9.05 1.30 14.35
CA ILE A 9 -9.12 -0.17 14.34
C ILE A 9 -9.19 -0.68 12.90
N ALA A 10 -10.10 -0.14 12.10
CA ALA A 10 -10.28 -0.56 10.71
C ALA A 10 -9.06 -0.26 9.85
N PHE A 11 -8.48 0.92 10.01
CA PHE A 11 -7.28 1.34 9.27
C PHE A 11 -6.07 0.48 9.64
N SER A 12 -5.89 0.18 10.93
CA SER A 12 -4.82 -0.69 11.41
C SER A 12 -4.94 -2.10 10.85
N ALA A 13 -6.15 -2.66 10.82
CA ALA A 13 -6.40 -3.99 10.25
C ALA A 13 -6.04 -4.02 8.76
N LEU A 14 -6.43 -2.98 8.02
CA LEU A 14 -6.11 -2.86 6.60
C LEU A 14 -4.61 -2.73 6.37
N ASN A 15 -3.94 -1.93 7.21
CA ASN A 15 -2.50 -1.76 7.16
C ASN A 15 -1.77 -3.09 7.38
N ASP A 16 -2.21 -3.89 8.36
CA ASP A 16 -1.65 -5.20 8.64
C ASP A 16 -1.83 -6.14 7.44
N GLN A 17 -2.97 -6.08 6.77
CA GLN A 17 -3.22 -6.88 5.56
C GLN A 17 -2.29 -6.47 4.41
N ILE A 18 -2.02 -5.18 4.26
CA ILE A 18 -1.09 -4.69 3.24
C ILE A 18 0.32 -5.21 3.52
N VAL A 19 0.78 -5.13 4.76
CA VAL A 19 2.09 -5.65 5.17
C VAL A 19 2.19 -7.15 4.86
N ALA A 20 1.17 -7.92 5.21
CA ALA A 20 1.13 -9.37 4.94
C ALA A 20 1.15 -9.66 3.43
N ALA A 21 0.39 -8.91 2.63
CA ALA A 21 0.35 -9.08 1.19
C ALA A 21 1.70 -8.76 0.53
N ILE A 22 2.41 -7.75 1.03
CA ILE A 22 3.76 -7.41 0.57
C ILE A 22 4.73 -8.54 0.90
N ALA A 23 4.66 -9.08 2.13
CA ALA A 23 5.50 -10.19 2.55
C ALA A 23 5.28 -11.44 1.70
N ASP A 24 4.02 -11.70 1.31
CA ASP A 24 3.65 -12.82 0.44
C ASP A 24 3.90 -12.55 -1.04
N ARG A 25 4.29 -11.33 -1.39
CA ARG A 25 4.49 -10.87 -2.77
C ARG A 25 3.23 -11.00 -3.63
N SER A 26 2.09 -10.83 -3.00
CA SER A 26 0.77 -10.84 -3.66
C SER A 26 0.46 -9.46 -4.22
N PHE A 27 1.07 -9.11 -5.35
CA PHE A 27 1.04 -7.75 -5.91
C PHE A 27 -0.37 -7.25 -6.23
N GLY A 28 -1.20 -8.12 -6.81
CA GLY A 28 -2.59 -7.77 -7.09
C GLY A 28 -3.38 -7.44 -5.82
N ARG A 29 -3.12 -8.18 -4.76
CA ARG A 29 -3.76 -7.94 -3.46
C ARG A 29 -3.28 -6.63 -2.84
N VAL A 30 -1.99 -6.30 -2.97
CA VAL A 30 -1.44 -5.02 -2.50
C VAL A 30 -2.15 -3.85 -3.18
N ILE A 31 -2.35 -3.93 -4.49
CA ILE A 31 -3.04 -2.88 -5.25
C ILE A 31 -4.49 -2.70 -4.76
N MET A 32 -5.21 -3.81 -4.57
CA MET A 32 -6.59 -3.77 -4.08
C MET A 32 -6.69 -3.19 -2.68
N LEU A 33 -5.79 -3.60 -1.79
CA LEU A 33 -5.76 -3.13 -0.40
C LEU A 33 -5.35 -1.66 -0.32
N ASP A 34 -4.42 -1.23 -1.14
CA ASP A 34 -4.00 0.18 -1.20
C ASP A 34 -5.15 1.08 -1.68
N LYS A 35 -5.92 0.59 -2.66
CA LYS A 35 -7.12 1.30 -3.12
C LYS A 35 -8.15 1.45 -2.00
N ALA A 36 -8.37 0.37 -1.24
CA ALA A 36 -9.27 0.41 -0.08
C ALA A 36 -8.78 1.41 0.97
N ARG A 37 -7.46 1.47 1.21
CA ARG A 37 -6.84 2.44 2.11
C ARG A 37 -7.11 3.88 1.65
N GLN A 38 -6.95 4.14 0.36
CA GLN A 38 -7.21 5.47 -0.21
C GLN A 38 -8.68 5.86 -0.06
N GLU A 39 -9.60 4.92 -0.27
CA GLU A 39 -11.03 5.15 -0.08
C GLU A 39 -11.36 5.49 1.38
N MET A 40 -10.74 4.79 2.34
CA MET A 40 -10.90 5.11 3.77
C MET A 40 -10.39 6.51 4.10
N MET A 41 -9.28 6.93 3.50
CA MET A 41 -8.73 8.28 3.69
C MET A 41 -9.68 9.33 3.14
N GLN A 42 -10.31 9.08 2.00
CA GLN A 42 -11.31 9.98 1.42
C GLN A 42 -12.53 10.10 2.35
N ASP A 43 -12.98 8.97 2.91
CA ASP A 43 -14.09 8.97 3.86
C ASP A 43 -13.75 9.79 5.10
N LEU A 44 -12.51 9.70 5.59
CA LEU A 44 -12.05 10.50 6.72
C LEU A 44 -12.13 12.00 6.42
N CYS A 45 -11.79 12.41 5.21
CA CYS A 45 -11.87 13.82 4.81
C CYS A 45 -13.30 14.37 4.81
N LEU A 46 -14.30 13.49 4.76
CA LEU A 46 -15.71 13.87 4.82
C LEU A 46 -16.25 13.97 6.23
N LEU A 47 -15.48 13.55 7.24
CA LEU A 47 -15.90 13.68 8.63
C LEU A 47 -15.83 15.13 9.09
N ALA A 48 -16.70 15.49 10.04
CA ALA A 48 -16.66 16.81 10.63
C ALA A 48 -15.35 17.01 11.39
N SER A 49 -14.83 18.23 11.37
CA SER A 49 -13.51 18.53 11.95
C SER A 49 -13.41 18.24 13.45
N ASP A 50 -14.53 18.26 14.16
CA ASP A 50 -14.58 17.95 15.59
C ASP A 50 -14.52 16.44 15.88
N GLU A 51 -14.72 15.61 14.87
CA GLU A 51 -14.61 14.15 14.97
C GLU A 51 -13.19 13.65 14.72
N VAL A 52 -12.33 14.50 14.17
CA VAL A 52 -10.95 14.17 13.83
C VAL A 52 -10.01 14.93 14.75
N ASP A 53 -9.26 14.23 15.60
CA ASP A 53 -8.29 14.83 16.50
C ASP A 53 -6.86 14.74 15.91
N ASP A 54 -5.93 15.47 16.54
CA ASP A 54 -4.54 15.54 16.07
C ASP A 54 -3.84 14.18 16.16
N LYS A 55 -4.19 13.37 17.16
CA LYS A 55 -3.62 12.03 17.32
C LYS A 55 -4.04 11.09 16.21
N LEU A 56 -5.31 11.17 15.82
CA LEU A 56 -5.81 10.39 14.67
C LEU A 56 -5.10 10.79 13.41
N PHE A 57 -4.96 12.09 13.17
CA PHE A 57 -4.27 12.61 11.98
C PHE A 57 -2.82 12.14 11.94
N GLU A 58 -2.10 12.26 13.06
CA GLU A 58 -0.71 11.81 13.16
C GLU A 58 -0.58 10.32 12.92
N PHE A 59 -1.48 9.51 13.49
CA PHE A 59 -1.52 8.07 13.28
C PHE A 59 -1.67 7.72 11.78
N ILE A 60 -2.61 8.37 11.11
CA ILE A 60 -2.89 8.13 9.70
C ILE A 60 -1.71 8.56 8.83
N GLU A 61 -1.12 9.71 9.11
CA GLU A 61 0.06 10.19 8.38
C GLU A 61 1.21 9.20 8.48
N ASN A 62 1.49 8.69 9.69
CA ASN A 62 2.54 7.71 9.92
C ASN A 62 2.29 6.41 9.18
N CYS A 63 1.07 5.87 9.25
CA CYS A 63 0.69 4.64 8.55
C CYS A 63 0.77 4.83 7.04
N THR A 64 0.29 5.95 6.54
CA THR A 64 0.32 6.27 5.11
C THR A 64 1.75 6.36 4.61
N TYR A 65 2.61 7.04 5.35
CA TYR A 65 4.03 7.17 5.00
C TYR A 65 4.71 5.79 4.93
N GLN A 66 4.53 4.97 5.96
CA GLN A 66 5.12 3.63 6.02
C GLN A 66 4.65 2.75 4.86
N ASN A 67 3.34 2.76 4.57
CA ASN A 67 2.78 1.97 3.48
C ASN A 67 3.27 2.46 2.12
N THR A 68 3.37 3.77 1.93
CA THR A 68 3.88 4.35 0.69
C THR A 68 5.32 3.92 0.45
N GLN A 69 6.16 3.96 1.48
CA GLN A 69 7.54 3.50 1.39
C GLN A 69 7.62 2.02 1.02
N MET A 70 6.83 1.18 1.66
CA MET A 70 6.79 -0.26 1.37
C MET A 70 6.36 -0.54 -0.07
N ILE A 71 5.35 0.17 -0.55
CA ILE A 71 4.83 -0.02 -1.91
C ILE A 71 5.87 0.46 -2.94
N GLU A 72 6.51 1.59 -2.70
CA GLU A 72 7.58 2.09 -3.58
C GLU A 72 8.75 1.12 -3.66
N ASP A 73 9.17 0.56 -2.52
CA ASP A 73 10.24 -0.45 -2.49
C ASP A 73 9.84 -1.69 -3.26
N LEU A 74 8.58 -2.11 -3.14
CA LEU A 74 8.05 -3.26 -3.86
C LEU A 74 8.01 -3.01 -5.36
N GLU A 75 7.58 -1.82 -5.78
CA GLU A 75 7.57 -1.42 -7.18
C GLU A 75 8.96 -1.45 -7.78
N LEU A 76 9.96 -0.98 -7.05
CA LEU A 76 11.36 -1.04 -7.49
C LEU A 76 11.84 -2.47 -7.67
N GLU A 77 11.46 -3.39 -6.76
CA GLU A 77 11.79 -4.80 -6.90
C GLU A 77 11.15 -5.41 -8.14
N VAL A 78 9.89 -5.08 -8.41
CA VAL A 78 9.17 -5.56 -9.60
C VAL A 78 9.83 -5.04 -10.87
N GLU A 79 10.21 -3.77 -10.90
CA GLU A 79 10.91 -3.18 -12.04
C GLU A 79 12.24 -3.88 -12.31
N LYS A 80 13.01 -4.17 -11.27
CA LYS A 80 14.28 -4.89 -11.39
C LYS A 80 14.09 -6.28 -11.97
N LEU A 81 13.08 -7.01 -11.51
CA LEU A 81 12.77 -8.34 -12.03
C LEU A 81 12.33 -8.29 -13.48
N THR A 82 11.48 -7.34 -13.84
CA THR A 82 11.02 -7.15 -15.21
C THR A 82 12.19 -6.82 -16.15
N PHE A 83 13.08 -5.94 -15.71
CA PHE A 83 14.26 -5.56 -16.47
C PHE A 83 15.17 -6.79 -16.72
N ARG A 84 15.42 -7.60 -15.69
CA ARG A 84 16.21 -8.82 -15.81
C ARG A 84 15.57 -9.81 -16.78
N ASN A 85 14.26 -10.00 -16.70
CA ASN A 85 13.52 -10.89 -17.59
C ASN A 85 13.60 -10.42 -19.05
N ASN A 86 13.48 -9.12 -19.27
CA ASN A 86 13.59 -8.53 -20.61
C ASN A 86 14.99 -8.73 -21.19
N ARG A 87 16.03 -8.55 -20.40
CA ARG A 87 17.41 -8.81 -20.84
C ARG A 87 17.62 -10.28 -21.19
N PHE A 88 17.11 -11.17 -20.37
CA PHE A 88 17.18 -12.62 -20.60
C PHE A 88 16.47 -13.00 -21.91
N ASN A 89 15.27 -12.50 -22.11
CA ASN A 89 14.47 -12.77 -23.31
C ASN A 89 15.17 -12.29 -24.57
N LYS A 90 15.79 -11.10 -24.54
CA LYS A 90 16.56 -10.58 -25.67
C LYS A 90 17.76 -11.44 -25.96
N ALA A 91 18.47 -11.91 -24.95
CA ALA A 91 19.60 -12.81 -25.11
C ALA A 91 19.18 -14.13 -25.75
N VAL A 92 18.07 -14.72 -25.30
CA VAL A 92 17.53 -15.97 -25.87
C VAL A 92 17.12 -15.76 -27.31
N GLN A 93 16.46 -14.66 -27.68
CA GLN A 93 16.09 -14.34 -29.05
C GLN A 93 17.31 -14.20 -29.95
N ALA A 94 18.38 -13.56 -29.46
CA ALA A 94 19.63 -13.43 -30.23
C ALA A 94 20.24 -14.78 -30.53
N TYR A 95 20.11 -15.76 -29.63
CA TYR A 95 20.61 -17.11 -29.82
C TYR A 95 19.78 -17.91 -30.82
N HIS A 96 18.50 -17.59 -30.97
CA HIS A 96 17.60 -18.33 -31.88
C HIS A 96 17.56 -17.75 -33.29
N ASN A 97 18.17 -16.62 -33.49
CA ASN A 97 18.30 -16.00 -34.80
C ASN A 97 19.68 -16.31 -35.40
#